data_05dda4955d8543a8d1e176f46b5b7ff7
#
_entry.id   05dda4955d8543a8d1e176f46b5b7ff7
#
_cell.length_a   1.000
_cell.length_b   1.000
_cell.length_c   1.000
_cell.angle_alpha   90.00
_cell.angle_beta   90.00
_cell.angle_gamma   90.00
#
_symmetry.space_group_name_H-M   'P 1'
#
loop_
_entity.id
_entity.type
_entity.pdbx_description
1 polymer ?
#
loop_
_entity_poly.entity_id
_entity_poly.type
_entity_poly.pdbx_seq_one_letter_code
_entity_poly.pdbx_strand_id
1 'polypeptide(L)'
;MASGPLRHLSPVGDAFRKLTLWISGAESDLSTSPTITSGSGAPSATEPNGSVYLRTNGTSASTLYVRVSSAWVPTSPATFLSAEITGNGSAQSTAHGLATVPTLVFAVPSDITGGAFTVAYGTHTTTNAIVTVTNGEKYRVVAFK
;
A
#
# COMPACT_ATOMS: atom_id res chain seq x y z
N MET A 1 -36.96 59.23 14.10
CA MET A 1 -36.13 58.01 13.97
C MET A 1 -36.90 57.05 13.08
N ALA A 2 -36.47 56.88 11.86
CA ALA A 2 -37.12 55.93 10.94
C ALA A 2 -36.55 54.55 11.20
N SER A 3 -37.37 53.65 11.75
CA SER A 3 -37.08 52.24 11.83
C SER A 3 -37.09 51.68 10.40
N GLY A 4 -35.91 51.34 9.87
CA GLY A 4 -35.84 50.67 8.60
C GLY A 4 -36.63 49.37 8.57
N PRO A 5 -37.23 48.99 7.48
CA PRO A 5 -38.02 47.77 7.38
C PRO A 5 -37.16 46.57 7.68
N LEU A 6 -37.56 45.81 8.71
CA LEU A 6 -37.03 44.48 8.95
C LEU A 6 -37.21 43.70 7.67
N ARG A 7 -36.11 43.45 6.97
CA ARG A 7 -36.10 42.58 5.79
C ARG A 7 -36.45 41.18 6.25
N HIS A 8 -37.74 40.87 6.20
CA HIS A 8 -38.21 39.50 6.38
C HIS A 8 -37.66 38.68 5.20
N LEU A 9 -36.59 37.97 5.42
CA LEU A 9 -36.10 37.03 4.43
C LEU A 9 -37.22 36.03 4.17
N SER A 10 -37.58 35.83 2.92
CA SER A 10 -38.56 34.79 2.57
C SER A 10 -38.07 33.43 3.11
N PRO A 11 -38.98 32.52 3.46
CA PRO A 11 -38.57 31.17 3.94
C PRO A 11 -37.57 30.46 2.99
N VAL A 12 -37.67 30.74 1.70
CA VAL A 12 -36.77 30.25 0.66
C VAL A 12 -35.37 30.86 0.81
N GLY A 13 -35.27 32.18 1.04
CA GLY A 13 -33.97 32.86 1.23
C GLY A 13 -33.24 32.40 2.50
N ASP A 14 -33.99 32.10 3.57
CA ASP A 14 -33.40 31.57 4.80
C ASP A 14 -32.94 30.11 4.62
N ALA A 15 -33.70 29.32 3.86
CA ALA A 15 -33.31 27.96 3.51
C ALA A 15 -32.04 27.92 2.66
N PHE A 16 -31.93 28.81 1.67
CA PHE A 16 -30.72 28.94 0.84
C PHE A 16 -29.50 29.37 1.68
N ARG A 17 -29.67 30.32 2.59
CA ARG A 17 -28.60 30.75 3.47
C ARG A 17 -28.15 29.65 4.40
N LYS A 18 -29.06 28.87 4.95
CA LYS A 18 -28.73 27.70 5.79
C LYS A 18 -28.01 26.62 4.99
N LEU A 19 -28.45 26.37 3.76
CA LEU A 19 -27.78 25.42 2.86
C LEU A 19 -26.37 25.88 2.51
N THR A 20 -26.16 27.17 2.20
CA THR A 20 -24.82 27.72 1.90
C THR A 20 -23.89 27.60 3.11
N LEU A 21 -24.38 27.90 4.32
CA LEU A 21 -23.61 27.74 5.56
C LEU A 21 -23.28 26.28 5.86
N TRP A 22 -24.20 25.38 5.53
CA TRP A 22 -23.97 23.93 5.69
C TRP A 22 -22.93 23.43 4.68
N ILE A 23 -23.01 23.83 3.43
CA ILE A 23 -22.05 23.45 2.39
C ILE A 23 -20.67 24.02 2.69
N SER A 24 -20.55 25.28 3.12
CA SER A 24 -19.25 25.88 3.48
C SER A 24 -18.65 25.23 4.74
N GLY A 25 -19.47 24.81 5.70
CA GLY A 25 -19.03 24.01 6.84
C GLY A 25 -18.54 22.62 6.41
N ALA A 26 -19.28 21.97 5.52
CA ALA A 26 -18.88 20.66 4.98
C ALA A 26 -17.60 20.75 4.12
N GLU A 27 -17.41 21.82 3.38
CA GLU A 27 -16.17 22.04 2.62
C GLU A 27 -14.96 22.24 3.55
N SER A 28 -15.09 22.93 4.65
CA SER A 28 -14.01 23.06 5.63
C SER A 28 -13.67 21.73 6.31
N ASP A 29 -14.69 20.92 6.59
CA ASP A 29 -14.50 19.58 7.15
C ASP A 29 -13.90 18.61 6.10
N LEU A 30 -14.26 18.75 4.82
CA LEU A 30 -13.70 17.97 3.73
C LEU A 30 -12.22 18.28 3.49
N SER A 31 -11.76 19.50 3.76
CA SER A 31 -10.34 19.87 3.63
C SER A 31 -9.44 19.19 4.66
N THR A 32 -10.00 18.75 5.78
CA THR A 32 -9.30 18.02 6.86
C THR A 32 -9.64 16.53 6.89
N SER A 33 -10.62 16.11 6.09
CA SER A 33 -11.06 14.72 6.02
C SER A 33 -10.12 13.89 5.14
N PRO A 34 -9.90 12.62 5.49
CA PRO A 34 -9.15 11.70 4.65
C PRO A 34 -9.75 11.58 3.25
N THR A 35 -8.90 11.54 2.24
CA THR A 35 -9.27 11.45 0.83
C THR A 35 -8.85 10.11 0.22
N ILE A 36 -9.48 9.72 -0.88
CA ILE A 36 -9.04 8.61 -1.72
C ILE A 36 -8.65 9.20 -3.08
N THR A 37 -7.38 9.06 -3.42
CA THR A 37 -6.83 9.59 -4.67
C THR A 37 -6.10 8.50 -5.44
N SER A 38 -5.76 8.74 -6.71
CA SER A 38 -5.01 7.79 -7.53
C SER A 38 -4.11 8.52 -8.52
N GLY A 39 -3.06 7.84 -8.97
CA GLY A 39 -2.15 8.36 -9.99
C GLY A 39 -0.98 7.43 -10.26
N SER A 40 -0.12 7.84 -11.19
CA SER A 40 1.14 7.15 -11.49
C SER A 40 2.25 7.64 -10.57
N GLY A 41 3.17 6.75 -10.20
CA GLY A 41 4.27 7.09 -9.28
C GLY A 41 3.88 7.04 -7.80
N ALA A 42 4.85 7.28 -6.94
CA ALA A 42 4.61 7.39 -5.50
C ALA A 42 3.86 8.69 -5.17
N PRO A 43 2.95 8.68 -4.18
CA PRO A 43 2.23 9.90 -3.82
C PRO A 43 3.17 10.94 -3.22
N SER A 44 2.98 12.21 -3.62
CA SER A 44 3.75 13.35 -3.14
C SER A 44 2.89 14.45 -2.52
N ALA A 45 1.58 14.40 -2.72
CA ALA A 45 0.65 15.40 -2.21
C ALA A 45 0.55 15.40 -0.68
N THR A 46 0.27 16.58 -0.11
CA THR A 46 0.05 16.75 1.32
C THR A 46 -1.44 16.58 1.63
N GLU A 47 -1.85 15.34 1.84
CA GLU A 47 -3.21 14.99 2.19
C GLU A 47 -3.36 14.84 3.73
N PRO A 48 -4.57 14.89 4.29
CA PRO A 48 -4.80 14.57 5.69
C PRO A 48 -4.38 13.13 6.05
N ASN A 49 -4.04 12.90 7.31
CA ASN A 49 -3.78 11.56 7.82
C ASN A 49 -5.01 10.65 7.66
N GLY A 50 -4.79 9.40 7.32
CA GLY A 50 -5.84 8.44 6.99
C GLY A 50 -6.22 8.43 5.50
N SER A 51 -5.73 9.39 4.69
CA SER A 51 -5.95 9.38 3.25
C SER A 51 -5.32 8.16 2.59
N VAL A 52 -5.94 7.72 1.50
CA VAL A 52 -5.55 6.53 0.72
C VAL A 52 -5.15 6.97 -0.68
N TYR A 53 -4.06 6.42 -1.18
CA TYR A 53 -3.61 6.63 -2.56
C TYR A 53 -3.44 5.30 -3.29
N LEU A 54 -4.07 5.20 -4.46
CA LEU A 54 -4.00 4.04 -5.35
C LEU A 54 -3.00 4.34 -6.47
N ARG A 55 -1.85 3.71 -6.44
CA ARG A 55 -0.85 3.85 -7.48
C ARG A 55 -1.17 2.96 -8.67
N THR A 56 -1.42 3.54 -9.86
CA THR A 56 -1.85 2.81 -11.06
C THR A 56 -0.72 2.03 -11.76
N ASN A 57 0.55 2.42 -11.53
CA ASN A 57 1.74 1.75 -12.08
C ASN A 57 2.62 1.12 -10.99
N GLY A 58 2.04 0.80 -9.84
CA GLY A 58 2.76 0.16 -8.74
C GLY A 58 2.95 -1.34 -8.93
N THR A 59 3.87 -1.90 -8.15
CA THR A 59 3.98 -3.35 -7.93
C THR A 59 3.03 -3.77 -6.81
N SER A 60 2.88 -5.08 -6.56
CA SER A 60 2.09 -5.59 -5.43
C SER A 60 2.45 -4.96 -4.08
N ALA A 61 3.70 -4.52 -3.91
CA ALA A 61 4.20 -3.89 -2.70
C ALA A 61 4.03 -2.35 -2.67
N SER A 62 3.62 -1.73 -3.75
CA SER A 62 3.57 -0.28 -3.90
C SER A 62 2.33 0.21 -4.65
N THR A 63 1.24 -0.56 -4.60
CA THR A 63 -0.02 -0.19 -5.26
C THR A 63 -0.91 0.65 -4.35
N LEU A 64 -0.90 0.38 -3.05
CA LEU A 64 -1.72 1.08 -2.07
C LEU A 64 -0.84 1.79 -1.05
N TYR A 65 -1.15 3.05 -0.77
CA TYR A 65 -0.52 3.85 0.28
C TYR A 65 -1.56 4.41 1.22
N VAL A 66 -1.20 4.54 2.49
CA VAL A 66 -1.99 5.24 3.50
C VAL A 66 -1.14 6.36 4.09
N ARG A 67 -1.75 7.51 4.31
CA ARG A 67 -1.09 8.63 4.96
C ARG A 67 -1.13 8.47 6.47
N VAL A 68 0.05 8.35 7.07
CA VAL A 68 0.22 8.17 8.52
C VAL A 68 1.28 9.14 9.01
N SER A 69 0.99 9.90 10.07
CA SER A 69 1.92 10.85 10.67
C SER A 69 2.61 11.77 9.64
N SER A 70 1.82 12.32 8.72
CA SER A 70 2.26 13.20 7.63
C SER A 70 3.19 12.55 6.59
N ALA A 71 3.31 11.24 6.58
CA ALA A 71 4.05 10.48 5.58
C ALA A 71 3.14 9.50 4.83
N TRP A 72 3.43 9.25 3.55
CA TRP A 72 2.81 8.19 2.78
C TRP A 72 3.52 6.87 3.01
N VAL A 73 2.81 5.90 3.54
CA VAL A 73 3.32 4.56 3.87
C VAL A 73 2.69 3.55 2.91
N PRO A 74 3.48 2.81 2.13
CA PRO A 74 2.94 1.74 1.30
C PRO A 74 2.39 0.62 2.19
N THR A 75 1.16 0.20 1.93
CA THR A 75 0.56 -0.98 2.57
C THR A 75 0.95 -2.23 1.78
N SER A 76 2.25 -2.48 1.65
CA SER A 76 2.71 -3.70 1.03
C SER A 76 2.38 -4.91 1.92
N PRO A 77 2.10 -6.08 1.32
CA PRO A 77 1.94 -7.28 2.10
C PRO A 77 3.16 -7.50 3.00
N ALA A 78 2.92 -7.88 4.25
CA ALA A 78 3.99 -8.23 5.18
C ALA A 78 4.67 -9.55 4.77
N THR A 79 4.09 -10.27 3.81
CA THR A 79 4.51 -11.60 3.36
C THR A 79 4.54 -11.69 1.84
N PHE A 80 5.45 -12.50 1.34
CA PHE A 80 5.56 -12.89 -0.06
C PHE A 80 5.60 -14.42 -0.16
N LEU A 81 4.92 -14.97 -1.14
CA LEU A 81 5.00 -16.37 -1.55
C LEU A 81 5.28 -16.44 -3.05
N SER A 82 6.35 -17.10 -3.44
CA SER A 82 6.68 -17.29 -4.85
C SER A 82 5.80 -18.33 -5.55
N ALA A 83 5.82 -18.32 -6.89
CA ALA A 83 5.49 -19.52 -7.66
C ALA A 83 6.46 -20.65 -7.30
N GLU A 84 6.16 -21.88 -7.75
CA GLU A 84 7.07 -23.00 -7.62
C GLU A 84 8.35 -22.78 -8.45
N ILE A 85 9.48 -23.10 -7.87
CA ILE A 85 10.81 -22.96 -8.42
C ILE A 85 11.50 -24.32 -8.37
N THR A 86 12.25 -24.67 -9.40
CA THR A 86 13.12 -25.86 -9.38
C THR A 86 14.54 -25.43 -8.99
N GLY A 87 15.08 -26.07 -7.96
CA GLY A 87 16.46 -25.87 -7.52
C GLY A 87 17.45 -26.30 -8.60
N ASN A 88 18.54 -25.57 -8.74
CA ASN A 88 19.62 -25.86 -9.70
C ASN A 88 20.97 -26.06 -9.01
N GLY A 89 20.99 -26.16 -7.68
CA GLY A 89 22.22 -26.30 -6.91
C GLY A 89 23.04 -25.02 -6.78
N SER A 90 22.58 -23.91 -7.36
CA SER A 90 23.25 -22.61 -7.30
C SER A 90 22.32 -21.54 -6.73
N ALA A 91 22.87 -20.39 -6.36
CA ALA A 91 22.08 -19.27 -5.86
C ALA A 91 21.08 -18.78 -6.90
N GLN A 92 19.79 -18.81 -6.56
CA GLN A 92 18.68 -18.33 -7.38
C GLN A 92 18.07 -17.09 -6.75
N SER A 93 17.76 -16.12 -7.60
CA SER A 93 17.21 -14.83 -7.22
C SER A 93 15.71 -14.80 -7.48
N THR A 94 14.92 -14.55 -6.45
CA THR A 94 13.45 -14.47 -6.52
C THR A 94 12.97 -13.09 -6.12
N ALA A 95 12.33 -12.39 -7.04
CA ALA A 95 11.75 -11.06 -6.76
C ALA A 95 10.56 -11.19 -5.81
N HIS A 96 10.61 -10.49 -4.66
CA HIS A 96 9.58 -10.60 -3.61
C HIS A 96 8.63 -9.41 -3.50
N GLY A 97 8.97 -8.26 -4.05
CA GLY A 97 8.10 -7.08 -4.04
C GLY A 97 7.80 -6.47 -2.66
N LEU A 98 8.55 -6.82 -1.61
CA LEU A 98 8.32 -6.30 -0.25
C LEU A 98 8.83 -4.87 -0.05
N ALA A 99 9.56 -4.31 -1.01
CA ALA A 99 10.17 -2.98 -1.00
C ALA A 99 11.17 -2.71 0.15
N THR A 100 11.48 -3.74 0.95
CA THR A 100 12.51 -3.72 1.98
C THR A 100 13.28 -5.04 1.94
N VAL A 101 14.47 -5.09 2.52
CA VAL A 101 15.16 -6.38 2.76
C VAL A 101 14.27 -7.20 3.69
N PRO A 102 13.90 -8.44 3.32
CA PRO A 102 13.09 -9.28 4.19
C PRO A 102 13.85 -9.63 5.48
N THR A 103 13.15 -9.61 6.60
CA THR A 103 13.69 -9.99 7.90
C THR A 103 13.78 -11.49 8.07
N LEU A 104 12.97 -12.23 7.31
CA LEU A 104 12.92 -13.68 7.37
C LEU A 104 12.60 -14.25 5.98
N VAL A 105 13.35 -15.25 5.56
CA VAL A 105 13.14 -15.96 4.30
C VAL A 105 13.18 -17.45 4.54
N PHE A 106 12.22 -18.18 3.97
CA PHE A 106 12.20 -19.64 3.97
C PHE A 106 12.14 -20.17 2.55
N ALA A 107 12.86 -21.23 2.26
CA ALA A 107 12.57 -22.11 1.14
C ALA A 107 11.77 -23.30 1.66
N VAL A 108 10.51 -23.39 1.20
CA VAL A 108 9.58 -24.45 1.59
C VAL A 108 9.51 -25.47 0.45
N PRO A 109 9.84 -26.75 0.70
CA PRO A 109 9.72 -27.77 -0.34
C PRO A 109 8.27 -27.89 -0.79
N SER A 110 8.03 -27.96 -2.09
CA SER A 110 6.72 -28.21 -2.69
C SER A 110 6.63 -29.63 -3.27
N ASP A 111 7.77 -30.23 -3.60
CA ASP A 111 7.88 -31.62 -4.03
C ASP A 111 9.28 -32.13 -3.67
N ILE A 112 9.38 -33.20 -2.90
CA ILE A 112 10.63 -33.86 -2.53
C ILE A 112 10.63 -35.22 -3.19
N THR A 113 11.25 -35.29 -4.36
CA THR A 113 11.19 -36.50 -5.22
C THR A 113 12.31 -37.51 -5.00
N GLY A 114 13.29 -37.23 -4.18
CA GLY A 114 14.31 -38.27 -4.05
C GLY A 114 15.57 -37.96 -3.32
N GLY A 115 15.62 -37.02 -2.43
CA GLY A 115 16.88 -36.74 -1.78
C GLY A 115 16.80 -35.81 -0.58
N ALA A 116 17.95 -35.48 -0.05
CA ALA A 116 18.04 -34.49 1.01
C ALA A 116 17.74 -33.09 0.42
N PHE A 117 16.65 -32.47 0.91
CA PHE A 117 16.36 -31.08 0.61
C PHE A 117 17.32 -30.20 1.43
N THR A 118 18.31 -29.64 0.78
CA THR A 118 19.24 -28.72 1.43
C THR A 118 18.99 -27.28 0.97
N VAL A 119 19.10 -26.35 1.88
CA VAL A 119 18.89 -24.93 1.63
C VAL A 119 20.08 -24.13 2.15
N ALA A 120 20.60 -23.23 1.33
CA ALA A 120 21.49 -22.17 1.77
C ALA A 120 20.90 -20.80 1.39
N TYR A 121 21.08 -19.83 2.26
CA TYR A 121 20.58 -18.48 2.06
C TYR A 121 21.73 -17.53 1.75
N GLY A 122 21.58 -16.76 0.68
CA GLY A 122 22.49 -15.68 0.34
C GLY A 122 22.05 -14.33 0.95
N THR A 123 22.76 -13.28 0.60
CA THR A 123 22.40 -11.92 1.02
C THR A 123 21.17 -11.44 0.28
N HIS A 124 20.05 -11.29 1.00
CA HIS A 124 18.81 -10.76 0.43
C HIS A 124 18.93 -9.25 0.18
N THR A 125 18.17 -8.77 -0.78
CA THR A 125 18.12 -7.35 -1.15
C THR A 125 16.71 -6.78 -0.94
N THR A 126 16.52 -5.49 -1.19
CA THR A 126 15.19 -4.86 -1.15
C THR A 126 14.24 -5.35 -2.24
N THR A 127 14.75 -6.06 -3.24
CA THR A 127 13.98 -6.55 -4.38
C THR A 127 13.94 -8.07 -4.47
N ASN A 128 15.00 -8.76 -4.01
CA ASN A 128 15.16 -10.19 -4.23
C ASN A 128 15.53 -10.96 -2.97
N ALA A 129 14.93 -12.12 -2.82
CA ALA A 129 15.38 -13.18 -1.92
C ALA A 129 16.37 -14.09 -2.68
N ILE A 130 17.50 -14.39 -2.09
CA ILE A 130 18.57 -15.23 -2.67
C ILE A 130 18.60 -16.55 -1.93
N VAL A 131 18.34 -17.64 -2.61
CA VAL A 131 18.25 -18.98 -2.03
C VAL A 131 18.94 -19.98 -2.95
N THR A 132 19.67 -20.91 -2.37
CA THR A 132 20.25 -22.08 -3.05
C THR A 132 19.54 -23.32 -2.56
N VAL A 133 18.97 -24.10 -3.44
CA VAL A 133 18.29 -25.36 -3.13
C VAL A 133 18.91 -26.48 -3.94
N THR A 134 18.92 -27.69 -3.40
CA THR A 134 19.37 -28.90 -4.08
C THR A 134 18.84 -28.99 -5.50
N ASN A 135 19.71 -29.39 -6.42
CA ASN A 135 19.35 -29.52 -7.83
C ASN A 135 18.21 -30.52 -8.05
N GLY A 136 17.21 -30.11 -8.81
CA GLY A 136 16.04 -30.92 -9.15
C GLY A 136 14.88 -30.85 -8.15
N GLU A 137 15.13 -30.42 -6.92
CA GLU A 137 14.09 -30.29 -5.89
C GLU A 137 13.21 -29.06 -6.15
N LYS A 138 11.91 -29.20 -5.92
CA LYS A 138 10.94 -28.11 -6.10
C LYS A 138 10.65 -27.41 -4.77
N TYR A 139 10.58 -26.09 -4.81
CA TYR A 139 10.38 -25.29 -3.62
C TYR A 139 9.63 -23.99 -3.93
N ARG A 140 9.17 -23.35 -2.88
CA ARG A 140 8.64 -21.96 -2.90
C ARG A 140 9.42 -21.12 -1.91
N VAL A 141 9.60 -19.86 -2.25
CA VAL A 141 10.18 -18.88 -1.34
C VAL A 141 9.06 -18.17 -0.61
N VAL A 142 9.14 -18.18 0.72
CA VAL A 142 8.32 -17.37 1.61
C VAL A 142 9.21 -16.31 2.22
N ALA A 143 8.84 -15.06 2.13
CA ALA A 143 9.60 -13.96 2.71
C ALA A 143 8.68 -13.05 3.53
N PHE A 144 9.21 -12.55 4.64
CA PHE A 144 8.51 -11.66 5.57
C PHE A 144 9.28 -10.35 5.72
N LYS A 145 8.49 -9.29 5.92
CA LYS A 145 8.97 -7.92 6.16
C LYS A 145 9.30 -7.70 7.62
#